data_704f0166d9c70f88ddb629c3c53d1dd3
#
_entry.id   704f0166d9c70f88ddb629c3c53d1dd3
#
_cell.length_a   1.000
_cell.length_b   1.000
_cell.length_c   1.000
_cell.angle_alpha   90.00
_cell.angle_beta   90.00
_cell.angle_gamma   90.00
#
_symmetry.space_group_name_H-M   'P 1'
#
loop_
_entity.id
_entity.type
_entity.pdbx_description
1 polymer ?
#
loop_
_entity_poly.entity_id
_entity_poly.type
_entity_poly.pdbx_seq_one_letter_code
_entity_poly.pdbx_strand_id
1 'polypeptide(L)'
;LRLDQNNPPDVRLVFQNPALLGSLTVEENVGFLLKRNKNLTKKLIHEIVSECLAEVGLFNVENKLPNELSGGMQKRVSFARALITDQTLNANTKPLLLFDEPTAGLDPIASSRIEDLINKTNNKANGTSIVVSHVISTIERTSDKVLMLYGGKFRWAGSIDEFKESND
;
A
#
# COMPACT_ATOMS: atom_id res chain seq x y z
N LEU A 1 -24.18 1.83 -1.59
CA LEU A 1 -23.49 0.63 -1.07
C LEU A 1 -23.91 0.48 0.40
N ARG A 2 -24.69 -0.55 0.73
CA ARG A 2 -24.90 -0.93 2.14
C ARG A 2 -23.68 -1.78 2.52
N LEU A 3 -22.87 -1.28 3.42
CA LEU A 3 -21.82 -2.07 4.05
C LEU A 3 -22.49 -3.19 4.86
N ASP A 4 -22.12 -4.43 4.60
CA ASP A 4 -22.53 -5.55 5.43
C ASP A 4 -21.83 -5.42 6.78
N GLN A 5 -22.60 -5.10 7.83
CA GLN A 5 -22.06 -4.93 9.17
C GLN A 5 -21.49 -6.22 9.76
N ASN A 6 -21.89 -7.38 9.23
CA ASN A 6 -21.42 -8.68 9.67
C ASN A 6 -20.10 -9.10 8.98
N ASN A 7 -19.75 -8.46 7.86
CA ASN A 7 -18.53 -8.73 7.10
C ASN A 7 -17.96 -7.41 6.56
N PRO A 8 -17.32 -6.60 7.41
CA PRO A 8 -16.74 -5.34 6.97
C PRO A 8 -15.64 -5.59 5.93
N PRO A 9 -15.53 -4.73 4.89
CA PRO A 9 -14.48 -4.87 3.90
C PRO A 9 -13.09 -4.72 4.55
N ASP A 10 -12.13 -5.54 4.10
CA ASP A 10 -10.71 -5.36 4.46
C ASP A 10 -10.18 -4.13 3.70
N VAL A 11 -10.15 -2.99 4.37
CA VAL A 11 -9.65 -1.73 3.81
C VAL A 11 -8.28 -1.44 4.38
N ARG A 12 -7.30 -1.25 3.52
CA ARG A 12 -5.92 -0.96 3.88
C ARG A 12 -5.49 0.34 3.25
N LEU A 13 -4.83 1.18 4.03
CA LEU A 13 -4.46 2.53 3.63
C LEU A 13 -2.95 2.73 3.72
N VAL A 14 -2.37 3.20 2.64
CA VAL A 14 -1.01 3.73 2.57
C VAL A 14 -1.12 5.25 2.47
N PHE A 15 -0.71 5.93 3.53
CA PHE A 15 -0.76 7.38 3.62
C PHE A 15 0.40 8.04 2.86
N GLN A 16 0.21 9.29 2.45
CA GLN A 16 1.28 10.14 1.89
C GLN A 16 2.50 10.20 2.83
N ASN A 17 2.27 10.45 4.12
CA ASN A 17 3.28 10.27 5.16
C ASN A 17 3.22 8.82 5.67
N PRO A 18 4.35 8.14 5.85
CA PRO A 18 4.38 6.71 6.19
C PRO A 18 3.61 6.33 7.45
N ALA A 19 3.31 7.27 8.35
CA ALA A 19 2.56 7.08 9.59
C ALA A 19 3.06 5.87 10.40
N LEU A 20 4.38 5.70 10.46
CA LEU A 20 5.02 4.67 11.27
C LEU A 20 5.02 5.09 12.75
N LEU A 21 4.83 4.12 13.62
CA LEU A 21 4.93 4.32 15.07
C LEU A 21 6.41 4.43 15.44
N GLY A 22 6.87 5.64 15.80
CA GLY A 22 8.29 5.96 16.01
C GLY A 22 8.95 5.20 17.17
N SER A 23 8.16 4.74 18.13
CA SER A 23 8.62 3.94 19.28
C SER A 23 8.71 2.45 19.01
N LEU A 24 8.24 2.00 17.85
CA LEU A 24 8.25 0.59 17.45
C LEU A 24 9.31 0.35 16.37
N THR A 25 9.93 -0.82 16.39
CA THR A 25 10.82 -1.26 15.33
C THR A 25 10.07 -1.44 14.00
N VAL A 26 10.79 -1.62 12.91
CA VAL A 26 10.22 -1.94 11.59
C VAL A 26 9.39 -3.22 11.67
N GLU A 27 9.93 -4.29 12.29
CA GLU A 27 9.19 -5.55 12.50
C GLU A 27 7.90 -5.32 13.26
N GLU A 28 7.95 -4.52 14.32
CA GLU A 28 6.77 -4.23 15.13
C GLU A 28 5.74 -3.37 14.40
N ASN A 29 6.18 -2.42 13.57
CA ASN A 29 5.30 -1.64 12.72
C ASN A 29 4.58 -2.50 11.68
N VAL A 30 5.32 -3.34 10.97
CA VAL A 30 4.78 -4.21 9.91
C VAL A 30 3.90 -5.30 10.51
N GLY A 31 4.40 -6.01 11.55
CA GLY A 31 3.70 -7.11 12.21
C GLY A 31 2.61 -6.69 13.20
N PHE A 32 2.27 -5.38 13.28
CA PHE A 32 1.36 -4.86 14.30
C PHE A 32 0.01 -5.59 14.34
N LEU A 33 -0.57 -5.86 13.18
CA LEU A 33 -1.86 -6.56 13.08
C LEU A 33 -1.72 -8.06 13.40
N LEU A 34 -0.59 -8.67 13.07
CA LEU A 34 -0.34 -10.10 13.34
C LEU A 34 -0.28 -10.42 14.84
N LYS A 35 0.17 -9.46 15.66
CA LYS A 35 0.22 -9.61 17.12
C LYS A 35 -1.15 -9.84 17.76
N ARG A 36 -2.26 -9.54 17.07
CA ARG A 36 -3.62 -9.80 17.54
C ARG A 36 -4.00 -11.29 17.47
N ASN A 37 -3.35 -12.04 16.59
CA ASN A 37 -3.58 -13.47 16.44
C ASN A 37 -2.71 -14.25 17.44
N LYS A 38 -3.34 -14.76 18.48
CA LYS A 38 -2.67 -15.53 19.56
C LYS A 38 -2.09 -16.87 19.10
N ASN A 39 -2.49 -17.34 17.91
CA ASN A 39 -1.99 -18.60 17.33
C ASN A 39 -0.65 -18.42 16.61
N LEU A 40 -0.22 -17.18 16.35
CA LEU A 40 1.04 -16.90 15.68
C LEU A 40 2.17 -16.81 16.74
N THR A 41 3.19 -17.62 16.56
CA THR A 41 4.40 -17.52 17.37
C THR A 41 5.24 -16.32 16.96
N LYS A 42 6.08 -15.79 17.84
CA LYS A 42 7.02 -14.71 17.53
C LYS A 42 7.91 -15.06 16.33
N LYS A 43 8.37 -16.30 16.23
CA LYS A 43 9.20 -16.77 15.12
C LYS A 43 8.44 -16.69 13.80
N LEU A 44 7.19 -17.14 13.76
CA LEU A 44 6.38 -17.10 12.55
C LEU A 44 6.04 -15.65 12.12
N ILE A 45 5.77 -14.77 13.10
CA ILE A 45 5.58 -13.33 12.82
C ILE A 45 6.84 -12.74 12.20
N HIS A 46 8.02 -13.06 12.73
CA HIS A 46 9.29 -12.60 12.17
C HIS A 46 9.48 -13.08 10.72
N GLU A 47 9.23 -14.35 10.44
CA GLU A 47 9.33 -14.93 9.08
C GLU A 47 8.38 -14.20 8.10
N ILE A 48 7.10 -14.04 8.45
CA ILE A 48 6.10 -13.34 7.63
C ILE A 48 6.51 -11.88 7.38
N VAL A 49 6.99 -11.19 8.41
CA VAL A 49 7.42 -9.79 8.28
C VAL A 49 8.65 -9.68 7.39
N SER A 50 9.65 -10.54 7.57
CA SER A 50 10.88 -10.52 6.76
C SER A 50 10.58 -10.81 5.28
N GLU A 51 9.70 -11.75 4.98
CA GLU A 51 9.23 -11.99 3.60
C GLU A 51 8.53 -10.76 3.01
N CYS A 52 7.64 -10.14 3.78
CA CYS A 52 6.92 -8.95 3.35
C CYS A 52 7.86 -7.75 3.11
N LEU A 53 8.88 -7.57 3.96
CA LEU A 53 9.92 -6.55 3.78
C LEU A 53 10.77 -6.83 2.54
N ALA A 54 11.12 -8.08 2.27
CA ALA A 54 11.85 -8.47 1.07
C ALA A 54 11.05 -8.16 -0.21
N GLU A 55 9.73 -8.33 -0.22
CA GLU A 55 8.86 -7.98 -1.35
C GLU A 55 8.93 -6.48 -1.71
N VAL A 56 9.11 -5.61 -0.72
CA VAL A 56 9.30 -4.16 -0.92
C VAL A 56 10.78 -3.76 -1.08
N GLY A 57 11.68 -4.74 -1.20
CA GLY A 57 13.11 -4.53 -1.40
C GLY A 57 13.83 -3.96 -0.17
N LEU A 58 13.42 -4.38 1.03
CA LEU A 58 14.07 -4.04 2.29
C LEU A 58 14.60 -5.32 2.95
N PHE A 59 15.87 -5.29 3.35
CA PHE A 59 16.56 -6.42 3.96
C PHE A 59 17.33 -5.95 5.18
N ASN A 60 17.35 -6.78 6.24
CA ASN A 60 18.10 -6.54 7.47
C ASN A 60 17.74 -5.20 8.16
N VAL A 61 16.47 -4.82 8.14
CA VAL A 61 15.95 -3.58 8.74
C VAL A 61 14.96 -3.83 9.88
N GLU A 62 14.65 -5.06 10.19
CA GLU A 62 13.60 -5.49 11.11
C GLU A 62 13.73 -4.83 12.48
N ASN A 63 14.97 -4.73 12.99
CA ASN A 63 15.28 -4.18 14.30
C ASN A 63 15.49 -2.65 14.32
N LYS A 64 15.45 -1.99 13.16
CA LYS A 64 15.62 -0.53 13.08
C LYS A 64 14.37 0.20 13.53
N LEU A 65 14.58 1.39 14.07
CA LEU A 65 13.51 2.36 14.32
C LEU A 65 13.22 3.19 13.05
N PRO A 66 12.01 3.75 12.90
CA PRO A 66 11.67 4.58 11.73
C PRO A 66 12.64 5.73 11.49
N ASN A 67 13.18 6.37 12.52
CA ASN A 67 14.13 7.49 12.41
C ASN A 67 15.52 7.07 11.88
N GLU A 68 15.83 5.78 11.85
CA GLU A 68 17.06 5.23 11.27
C GLU A 68 16.93 4.90 9.77
N LEU A 69 15.76 5.17 9.19
CA LEU A 69 15.43 4.89 7.80
C LEU A 69 15.36 6.16 6.97
N SER A 70 15.77 6.08 5.69
CA SER A 70 15.48 7.15 4.73
C SER A 70 13.97 7.27 4.49
N GLY A 71 13.50 8.43 4.00
CA GLY A 71 12.07 8.65 3.69
C GLY A 71 11.51 7.61 2.72
N GLY A 72 12.28 7.23 1.68
CA GLY A 72 11.89 6.17 0.76
C GLY A 72 11.83 4.78 1.40
N MET A 73 12.71 4.48 2.38
CA MET A 73 12.62 3.24 3.15
C MET A 73 11.38 3.25 4.06
N GLN A 74 11.09 4.35 4.74
CA GLN A 74 9.89 4.48 5.58
C GLN A 74 8.60 4.27 4.75
N LYS A 75 8.52 4.85 3.53
CA LYS A 75 7.40 4.60 2.63
C LYS A 75 7.27 3.11 2.30
N ARG A 76 8.36 2.44 1.94
CA ARG A 76 8.33 1.00 1.66
C ARG A 76 7.93 0.15 2.87
N VAL A 77 8.33 0.54 4.09
CA VAL A 77 7.84 -0.09 5.32
C VAL A 77 6.32 0.10 5.48
N SER A 78 5.78 1.29 5.17
CA SER A 78 4.33 1.52 5.23
C SER A 78 3.57 0.68 4.20
N PHE A 79 4.14 0.45 3.02
CA PHE A 79 3.61 -0.52 2.05
C PHE A 79 3.62 -1.94 2.61
N ALA A 80 4.75 -2.42 3.13
CA ALA A 80 4.83 -3.74 3.75
C ALA A 80 3.76 -3.92 4.83
N ARG A 81 3.57 -2.91 5.69
CA ARG A 81 2.52 -2.92 6.72
C ARG A 81 1.10 -3.03 6.15
N ALA A 82 0.84 -2.37 5.01
CA ALA A 82 -0.48 -2.45 4.36
C ALA A 82 -0.69 -3.78 3.61
N LEU A 83 0.39 -4.39 3.13
CA LEU A 83 0.36 -5.64 2.36
C LEU A 83 0.32 -6.88 3.23
N ILE A 84 0.80 -6.78 4.46
CA ILE A 84 0.89 -7.93 5.34
C ILE A 84 -0.49 -8.54 5.57
N THR A 85 -0.60 -9.81 5.30
CA THR A 85 -1.84 -10.57 5.48
C THR A 85 -1.62 -11.63 6.55
N ASP A 86 -2.55 -11.72 7.47
CA ASP A 86 -2.68 -12.90 8.30
C ASP A 86 -3.40 -13.97 7.46
N GLN A 87 -2.64 -14.90 6.92
CA GLN A 87 -3.17 -16.00 6.10
C GLN A 87 -4.16 -16.89 6.87
N THR A 88 -4.23 -16.77 8.19
CA THR A 88 -5.16 -17.52 9.04
C THR A 88 -6.50 -16.79 9.23
N LEU A 89 -6.55 -15.48 8.92
CA LEU A 89 -7.74 -14.65 9.03
C LEU A 89 -8.30 -14.40 7.61
N ASN A 90 -9.26 -15.22 7.17
CA ASN A 90 -10.07 -15.02 5.96
C ASN A 90 -9.33 -14.98 4.61
N ALA A 91 -8.96 -16.13 4.10
CA ALA A 91 -8.42 -16.32 2.74
C ALA A 91 -9.37 -15.87 1.59
N ASN A 92 -10.60 -15.45 1.87
CA ASN A 92 -11.63 -15.17 0.87
C ASN A 92 -11.98 -13.68 0.73
N THR A 93 -11.42 -12.77 1.52
CA THR A 93 -11.71 -11.34 1.39
C THR A 93 -10.68 -10.67 0.50
N LYS A 94 -11.14 -10.10 -0.61
CA LYS A 94 -10.30 -9.26 -1.47
C LYS A 94 -10.13 -7.90 -0.80
N PRO A 95 -8.91 -7.45 -0.47
CA PRO A 95 -8.71 -6.17 0.17
C PRO A 95 -9.02 -5.01 -0.79
N LEU A 96 -9.53 -3.91 -0.24
CA LEU A 96 -9.54 -2.61 -0.89
C LEU A 96 -8.30 -1.85 -0.44
N LEU A 97 -7.39 -1.61 -1.37
CA LEU A 97 -6.14 -0.89 -1.12
C LEU A 97 -6.31 0.59 -1.49
N LEU A 98 -6.05 1.47 -0.56
CA LEU A 98 -6.10 2.91 -0.77
C LEU A 98 -4.68 3.47 -0.68
N PHE A 99 -4.23 4.15 -1.74
CA PHE A 99 -2.92 4.80 -1.80
C PHE A 99 -3.13 6.31 -1.93
N ASP A 100 -2.68 7.05 -0.93
CA ASP A 100 -2.75 8.50 -0.90
C ASP A 100 -1.37 9.09 -1.21
N GLU A 101 -1.24 9.69 -2.40
CA GLU A 101 0.00 10.30 -2.91
C GLU A 101 1.24 9.41 -2.73
N PRO A 102 1.23 8.16 -3.22
CA PRO A 102 2.24 7.17 -2.89
C PRO A 102 3.65 7.53 -3.37
N THR A 103 3.77 8.32 -4.44
CA THR A 103 5.05 8.72 -5.06
C THR A 103 5.48 10.14 -4.69
N ALA A 104 4.65 10.90 -3.96
CA ALA A 104 4.96 12.28 -3.61
C ALA A 104 6.28 12.41 -2.83
N GLY A 105 7.14 13.34 -3.29
CA GLY A 105 8.44 13.62 -2.67
C GLY A 105 9.52 12.56 -2.88
N LEU A 106 9.31 11.61 -3.80
CA LEU A 106 10.31 10.63 -4.21
C LEU A 106 10.99 11.06 -5.52
N ASP A 107 12.24 10.64 -5.69
CA ASP A 107 12.92 10.72 -6.98
C ASP A 107 12.28 9.76 -8.02
N PRO A 108 12.53 9.96 -9.33
CA PRO A 108 11.90 9.15 -10.38
C PRO A 108 12.15 7.64 -10.26
N ILE A 109 13.34 7.24 -9.79
CA ILE A 109 13.70 5.82 -9.65
C ILE A 109 12.92 5.20 -8.48
N ALA A 110 12.83 5.92 -7.35
CA ALA A 110 12.06 5.48 -6.20
C ALA A 110 10.56 5.45 -6.51
N SER A 111 10.04 6.43 -7.27
CA SER A 111 8.66 6.48 -7.74
C SER A 111 8.30 5.27 -8.58
N SER A 112 9.12 4.95 -9.60
CA SER A 112 8.92 3.75 -10.44
C SER A 112 8.86 2.46 -9.63
N ARG A 113 9.69 2.32 -8.60
CA ARG A 113 9.67 1.14 -7.72
C ARG A 113 8.36 1.03 -6.93
N ILE A 114 7.83 2.16 -6.45
CA ILE A 114 6.54 2.20 -5.75
C ILE A 114 5.39 1.86 -6.72
N GLU A 115 5.40 2.39 -7.93
CA GLU A 115 4.41 2.09 -8.97
C GLU A 115 4.41 0.61 -9.35
N ASP A 116 5.59 0.02 -9.55
CA ASP A 116 5.74 -1.42 -9.79
C ASP A 116 5.21 -2.25 -8.61
N LEU A 117 5.42 -1.77 -7.38
CA LEU A 117 4.92 -2.42 -6.17
C LEU A 117 3.39 -2.36 -6.10
N ILE A 118 2.75 -1.22 -6.44
CA ILE A 118 1.29 -1.10 -6.54
C ILE A 118 0.73 -2.12 -7.53
N ASN A 119 1.28 -2.17 -8.74
CA ASN A 119 0.84 -3.10 -9.78
C ASN A 119 1.02 -4.57 -9.36
N LYS A 120 2.19 -4.91 -8.81
CA LYS A 120 2.46 -6.26 -8.31
C LYS A 120 1.48 -6.67 -7.22
N THR A 121 1.15 -5.72 -6.34
CA THR A 121 0.20 -5.97 -5.25
C THR A 121 -1.22 -6.18 -5.75
N ASN A 122 -1.68 -5.35 -6.69
CA ASN A 122 -3.00 -5.49 -7.31
C ASN A 122 -3.16 -6.86 -7.98
N ASN A 123 -2.15 -7.28 -8.73
CA ASN A 123 -2.14 -8.56 -9.41
C ASN A 123 -2.14 -9.75 -8.42
N LYS A 124 -1.34 -9.66 -7.36
CA LYS A 124 -1.20 -10.74 -6.37
C LYS A 124 -2.43 -10.86 -5.46
N ALA A 125 -3.00 -9.74 -5.04
CA ALA A 125 -4.15 -9.72 -4.12
C ALA A 125 -5.48 -10.00 -4.84
N ASN A 126 -5.53 -9.93 -6.17
CA ASN A 126 -6.78 -9.96 -6.96
C ASN A 126 -7.84 -9.03 -6.35
N GLY A 127 -7.35 -7.92 -5.77
CA GLY A 127 -8.11 -6.91 -5.05
C GLY A 127 -8.48 -5.72 -5.94
N THR A 128 -9.03 -4.70 -5.31
CA THR A 128 -9.27 -3.39 -5.93
C THR A 128 -8.37 -2.37 -5.25
N SER A 129 -7.77 -1.49 -6.05
CA SER A 129 -7.02 -0.36 -5.50
C SER A 129 -7.59 0.97 -5.96
N ILE A 130 -7.43 1.98 -5.11
CA ILE A 130 -7.68 3.38 -5.45
C ILE A 130 -6.38 4.13 -5.17
N VAL A 131 -5.85 4.79 -6.19
CA VAL A 131 -4.66 5.63 -6.10
C VAL A 131 -5.10 7.08 -6.23
N VAL A 132 -4.86 7.90 -5.22
CA VAL A 132 -5.01 9.35 -5.29
C VAL A 132 -3.65 9.93 -5.61
N SER A 133 -3.54 10.64 -6.73
CA SER A 133 -2.29 11.30 -7.13
C SER A 133 -2.57 12.50 -8.02
N HIS A 134 -1.66 13.48 -7.99
CA HIS A 134 -1.58 14.59 -8.93
C HIS A 134 -0.45 14.39 -9.96
N VAL A 135 0.27 13.27 -9.87
CA VAL A 135 1.37 12.92 -10.78
C VAL A 135 0.83 12.08 -11.91
N ILE A 136 0.76 12.66 -13.12
CA ILE A 136 0.16 12.01 -14.31
C ILE A 136 0.84 10.68 -14.61
N SER A 137 2.17 10.62 -14.60
CA SER A 137 2.90 9.38 -14.87
C SER A 137 2.54 8.24 -13.90
N THR A 138 2.30 8.55 -12.63
CA THR A 138 1.84 7.56 -11.64
C THR A 138 0.44 7.06 -11.99
N ILE A 139 -0.47 7.96 -12.38
CA ILE A 139 -1.84 7.60 -12.79
C ILE A 139 -1.79 6.68 -14.01
N GLU A 140 -1.03 7.04 -15.04
CA GLU A 140 -0.89 6.27 -16.28
C GLU A 140 -0.31 4.86 -16.08
N ARG A 141 0.59 4.71 -15.11
CA ARG A 141 1.26 3.43 -14.84
C ARG A 141 0.52 2.50 -13.89
N THR A 142 -0.39 3.05 -13.06
CA THR A 142 -0.99 2.26 -11.97
C THR A 142 -2.50 2.10 -12.07
N SER A 143 -3.16 2.75 -13.05
CA SER A 143 -4.62 2.80 -13.09
C SER A 143 -5.20 2.21 -14.38
N ASP A 144 -6.33 1.51 -14.27
CA ASP A 144 -7.15 1.09 -15.41
C ASP A 144 -8.22 2.14 -15.74
N LYS A 145 -8.69 2.87 -14.70
CA LYS A 145 -9.72 3.90 -14.79
C LYS A 145 -9.31 5.13 -14.01
N VAL A 146 -9.69 6.29 -14.51
CA VAL A 146 -9.39 7.59 -13.92
C VAL A 146 -10.68 8.34 -13.58
N LEU A 147 -10.69 8.96 -12.40
CA LEU A 147 -11.72 9.88 -11.96
C LEU A 147 -11.05 11.22 -11.64
N MET A 148 -11.42 12.29 -12.36
CA MET A 148 -10.92 13.63 -12.09
C MET A 148 -11.85 14.35 -11.12
N LEU A 149 -11.27 14.83 -10.02
CA LEU A 149 -11.96 15.62 -9.00
C LEU A 149 -11.47 17.07 -9.08
N TYR A 150 -12.38 18.03 -9.25
CA TYR A 150 -12.06 19.45 -9.23
C TYR A 150 -13.19 20.27 -8.60
N GLY A 151 -12.85 21.16 -7.68
CA GLY A 151 -13.84 21.99 -6.97
C GLY A 151 -14.88 21.16 -6.20
N GLY A 152 -14.47 20.01 -5.61
CA GLY A 152 -15.33 19.12 -4.85
C GLY A 152 -16.35 18.32 -5.69
N LYS A 153 -16.20 18.29 -7.01
CA LYS A 153 -17.08 17.56 -7.94
C LYS A 153 -16.28 16.70 -8.91
N PHE A 154 -16.84 15.54 -9.26
CA PHE A 154 -16.32 14.75 -10.38
C PHE A 154 -16.53 15.53 -11.68
N ARG A 155 -15.45 15.78 -12.40
CA ARG A 155 -15.44 16.51 -13.67
C ARG A 155 -15.29 15.60 -14.87
N TRP A 156 -14.59 14.49 -14.69
CA TRP A 156 -14.35 13.53 -15.76
C TRP A 156 -14.20 12.13 -15.16
N ALA A 157 -14.59 11.12 -15.94
CA ALA A 157 -14.42 9.71 -15.62
C ALA A 157 -14.29 8.92 -16.90
N GLY A 158 -13.28 8.04 -16.99
CA GLY A 158 -13.04 7.22 -18.17
C GLY A 158 -11.96 6.16 -17.94
N SER A 159 -11.60 5.46 -19.01
CA SER A 159 -10.46 4.54 -19.02
C SER A 159 -9.14 5.31 -19.05
N ILE A 160 -8.05 4.62 -18.75
CA ILE A 160 -6.71 5.21 -18.84
C ILE A 160 -6.35 5.56 -20.30
N ASP A 161 -6.85 4.80 -21.27
CA ASP A 161 -6.59 5.06 -22.68
C ASP A 161 -7.30 6.34 -23.13
N GLU A 162 -8.58 6.53 -22.77
CA GLU A 162 -9.31 7.77 -23.02
C GLU A 162 -8.67 8.98 -22.32
N PHE A 163 -8.08 8.77 -21.14
CA PHE A 163 -7.37 9.82 -20.41
C PHE A 163 -6.10 10.27 -21.15
N LYS A 164 -5.32 9.33 -21.70
CA LYS A 164 -4.12 9.63 -22.48
C LYS A 164 -4.45 10.41 -23.76
N GLU A 165 -5.49 9.97 -24.48
CA GLU A 165 -5.95 10.65 -25.71
C GLU A 165 -6.47 12.07 -25.44
N SER A 166 -6.98 12.35 -24.24
CA SER A 166 -7.48 13.69 -23.88
C SER A 166 -6.38 14.67 -23.50
N ASN A 167 -5.15 14.20 -23.30
CA ASN A 167 -3.99 15.04 -22.94
C ASN A 167 -3.07 15.34 -24.14
N ASP A 168 -3.33 14.79 -25.32
CA ASP A 168 -2.68 15.12 -26.59
C ASP A 168 -3.46 16.25 -27.31
#